data_a2d522f0aadf1896e6391c36d0fbf9b1
#
_entry.id   a2d522f0aadf1896e6391c36d0fbf9b1
#
_cell.length_a   1.000
_cell.length_b   1.000
_cell.length_c   1.000
_cell.angle_alpha   90.00
_cell.angle_beta   90.00
_cell.angle_gamma   90.00
#
_symmetry.space_group_name_H-M   'P 1'
#
loop_
_entity.id
_entity.type
_entity.pdbx_description
1 polymer ?
#
loop_
_entity_poly.entity_id
_entity_poly.type
_entity_poly.pdbx_seq_one_letter_code
_entity_poly.pdbx_strand_id
1 'polypeptide(L)'
;MKRFQIVLLVMPLLYWAGCGDDENEDNPVIPGSKIYIVGSDADGACYWVNGSRVGLPGGAWATDIVVVNGTVYTSGTGEASDACYWINQTRYDLPGEWGEGESIAVDGDDVYVAGWFDNGSCYWKNGDQINLTINRDSQAFAIGIRNNGDVYLGG
;
A
#
# COMPACT_ATOMS: atom_id res chain seq x y z
N MET A 1 -4.83 36.83 -72.48
CA MET A 1 -5.26 36.76 -71.03
C MET A 1 -5.07 35.32 -70.57
N LYS A 2 -4.00 35.01 -69.80
CA LYS A 2 -3.74 33.69 -69.33
C LYS A 2 -4.29 33.63 -67.86
N ARG A 3 -5.29 32.77 -67.61
CA ARG A 3 -5.83 32.53 -66.27
C ARG A 3 -4.91 31.57 -65.53
N PHE A 4 -4.30 32.03 -64.44
CA PHE A 4 -3.60 31.21 -63.53
C PHE A 4 -4.61 30.55 -62.55
N GLN A 5 -4.68 29.24 -62.59
CA GLN A 5 -5.47 28.46 -61.64
C GLN A 5 -4.55 28.10 -60.45
N ILE A 6 -4.86 28.68 -59.27
CA ILE A 6 -4.17 28.32 -58.03
C ILE A 6 -4.84 27.07 -57.51
N VAL A 7 -4.14 25.96 -57.52
CA VAL A 7 -4.54 24.72 -56.85
C VAL A 7 -4.10 24.84 -55.39
N LEU A 8 -5.07 25.04 -54.49
CA LEU A 8 -4.84 25.03 -53.07
C LEU A 8 -4.76 23.55 -52.60
N LEU A 9 -3.55 23.08 -52.33
CA LEU A 9 -3.32 21.73 -51.75
C LEU A 9 -3.62 21.81 -50.26
N VAL A 10 -4.81 21.34 -49.83
CA VAL A 10 -5.13 21.17 -48.45
C VAL A 10 -4.47 19.89 -47.98
N MET A 11 -3.33 20.01 -47.27
CA MET A 11 -2.74 18.91 -46.54
C MET A 11 -3.59 18.62 -45.28
N PRO A 12 -4.04 17.39 -45.05
CA PRO A 12 -4.63 17.04 -43.78
C PRO A 12 -3.51 17.00 -42.73
N LEU A 13 -3.57 17.92 -41.79
CA LEU A 13 -2.79 17.83 -40.56
C LEU A 13 -3.23 16.56 -39.80
N LEU A 14 -2.41 15.52 -39.92
CA LEU A 14 -2.48 14.40 -39.01
C LEU A 14 -2.08 14.92 -37.64
N TYR A 15 -3.09 15.19 -36.81
CA TYR A 15 -2.92 15.36 -35.36
C TYR A 15 -2.43 14.03 -34.80
N TRP A 16 -1.13 13.95 -34.54
CA TRP A 16 -0.63 12.98 -33.58
C TRP A 16 -1.15 13.44 -32.22
N ALA A 17 -2.13 12.70 -31.67
CA ALA A 17 -2.42 12.74 -30.26
C ALA A 17 -1.23 12.09 -29.55
N GLY A 18 -0.17 12.86 -29.32
CA GLY A 18 0.79 12.57 -28.27
C GLY A 18 0.05 12.67 -26.94
N CYS A 19 0.34 11.81 -25.98
CA CYS A 19 0.06 12.12 -24.58
C CYS A 19 0.73 13.47 -24.32
N GLY A 20 -0.07 14.52 -24.32
CA GLY A 20 0.36 15.83 -23.89
C GLY A 20 0.52 15.75 -22.37
N ASP A 21 1.64 16.27 -21.89
CA ASP A 21 1.78 16.68 -20.51
C ASP A 21 0.82 17.86 -20.30
N ASP A 22 -0.44 17.55 -20.05
CA ASP A 22 -1.43 18.54 -19.60
C ASP A 22 -1.10 18.85 -18.14
N GLU A 23 -0.30 19.88 -17.91
CA GLU A 23 -0.01 20.48 -16.59
C GLU A 23 -1.26 21.05 -15.89
N ASN A 24 -2.46 20.67 -16.32
CA ASN A 24 -3.74 20.97 -15.68
C ASN A 24 -4.68 19.76 -15.72
N GLU A 25 -4.20 18.59 -15.28
CA GLU A 25 -5.15 17.63 -14.80
C GLU A 25 -5.68 18.15 -13.47
N ASP A 26 -6.93 18.61 -13.50
CA ASP A 26 -7.81 18.64 -12.34
C ASP A 26 -7.91 17.20 -11.82
N ASN A 27 -6.83 16.75 -11.14
CA ASN A 27 -6.86 15.55 -10.34
C ASN A 27 -8.00 15.77 -9.33
N PRO A 28 -9.07 14.98 -9.35
CA PRO A 28 -10.20 15.16 -8.46
C PRO A 28 -9.82 14.80 -7.02
N VAL A 29 -8.80 15.48 -6.51
CA VAL A 29 -8.48 15.46 -5.09
C VAL A 29 -9.62 16.21 -4.42
N ILE A 30 -10.51 15.48 -3.77
CA ILE A 30 -11.56 16.06 -2.94
C ILE A 30 -10.87 17.04 -1.99
N PRO A 31 -11.22 18.34 -2.00
CA PRO A 31 -10.55 19.32 -1.16
C PRO A 31 -10.55 18.87 0.31
N GLY A 32 -9.35 18.75 0.90
CA GLY A 32 -9.17 18.28 2.28
C GLY A 32 -8.93 16.77 2.44
N SER A 33 -9.02 15.96 1.37
CA SER A 33 -8.61 14.55 1.45
C SER A 33 -7.10 14.40 1.48
N LYS A 34 -6.62 13.39 2.22
CA LYS A 34 -5.21 13.01 2.27
C LYS A 34 -5.02 11.73 1.47
N ILE A 35 -3.96 11.70 0.68
CA ILE A 35 -3.51 10.50 -0.02
C ILE A 35 -2.38 9.90 0.82
N TYR A 36 -2.51 8.61 1.14
CA TYR A 36 -1.50 7.83 1.83
C TYR A 36 -0.95 6.78 0.89
N ILE A 37 0.35 6.66 0.83
CA ILE A 37 1.07 5.65 0.06
C ILE A 37 2.06 5.00 1.01
N VAL A 38 2.10 3.67 1.03
CA VAL A 38 3.03 2.89 1.84
C VAL A 38 4.10 2.25 0.96
N GLY A 39 5.27 2.00 1.53
CA GLY A 39 6.37 1.34 0.85
C GLY A 39 7.68 1.49 1.58
N SER A 40 8.77 1.40 0.85
CA SER A 40 10.13 1.58 1.35
C SER A 40 10.98 2.33 0.32
N ASP A 41 12.03 2.94 0.78
CA ASP A 41 13.03 3.59 -0.04
C ASP A 41 14.45 3.29 0.48
N ALA A 42 15.46 4.05 0.06
CA ALA A 42 16.84 3.86 0.48
C ALA A 42 17.05 4.02 2.01
N ASP A 43 16.15 4.73 2.68
CA ASP A 43 16.19 4.98 4.13
C ASP A 43 15.29 3.99 4.92
N GLY A 44 14.78 2.92 4.28
CA GLY A 44 13.95 1.85 4.87
C GLY A 44 12.44 2.07 4.73
N ALA A 45 11.67 1.38 5.56
CA ALA A 45 10.22 1.41 5.55
C ALA A 45 9.66 2.81 5.81
N CYS A 46 8.64 3.20 5.07
CA CYS A 46 8.02 4.51 5.18
C CYS A 46 6.60 4.52 4.60
N TYR A 47 5.89 5.61 4.85
CA TYR A 47 4.71 6.00 4.09
C TYR A 47 4.78 7.46 3.70
N TRP A 48 4.00 7.87 2.72
CA TRP A 48 3.89 9.27 2.30
C TRP A 48 2.47 9.76 2.53
N VAL A 49 2.36 11.00 2.99
CA VAL A 49 1.08 11.72 3.11
C VAL A 49 1.15 12.94 2.22
N ASN A 50 0.33 12.99 1.17
CA ASN A 50 0.35 14.08 0.19
C ASN A 50 1.78 14.38 -0.33
N GLY A 51 2.56 13.32 -0.59
CA GLY A 51 3.95 13.41 -1.06
C GLY A 51 5.00 13.66 0.03
N SER A 52 4.62 13.94 1.27
CA SER A 52 5.57 14.11 2.37
C SER A 52 5.89 12.76 3.03
N ARG A 53 7.18 12.39 3.07
CA ARG A 53 7.67 11.13 3.65
C ARG A 53 7.57 11.11 5.18
N VAL A 54 7.13 9.97 5.72
CA VAL A 54 7.16 9.64 7.15
C VAL A 54 7.85 8.29 7.31
N GLY A 55 9.02 8.28 7.97
CA GLY A 55 9.80 7.07 8.21
C GLY A 55 9.17 6.18 9.29
N LEU A 56 9.33 4.87 9.13
CA LEU A 56 8.89 3.85 10.07
C LEU A 56 10.11 3.23 10.75
N PRO A 57 10.38 3.53 12.03
CA PRO A 57 11.62 3.16 12.70
C PRO A 57 11.85 1.64 12.73
N GLY A 58 13.08 1.20 12.42
CA GLY A 58 13.50 -0.20 12.45
C GLY A 58 12.83 -1.09 11.40
N GLY A 59 12.18 -0.50 10.38
CA GLY A 59 11.55 -1.21 9.29
C GLY A 59 12.41 -1.28 8.05
N ALA A 60 12.49 -2.47 7.43
CA ALA A 60 13.06 -2.66 6.11
C ALA A 60 12.01 -2.42 5.02
N TRP A 61 10.82 -2.98 5.19
CA TRP A 61 9.72 -2.93 4.21
C TRP A 61 8.41 -2.61 4.91
N ALA A 62 7.59 -1.77 4.30
CA ALA A 62 6.21 -1.55 4.69
C ALA A 62 5.28 -1.98 3.54
N THR A 63 4.28 -2.81 3.86
CA THR A 63 3.50 -3.58 2.88
C THR A 63 2.08 -3.07 2.73
N ASP A 64 1.41 -2.71 3.83
CA ASP A 64 0.02 -2.26 3.80
C ASP A 64 -0.23 -1.13 4.80
N ILE A 65 -1.27 -0.33 4.54
CA ILE A 65 -1.60 0.85 5.34
C ILE A 65 -3.10 1.03 5.47
N VAL A 66 -3.58 1.26 6.68
CA VAL A 66 -4.95 1.68 6.96
C VAL A 66 -4.96 2.89 7.88
N VAL A 67 -5.91 3.79 7.67
CA VAL A 67 -6.07 5.00 8.48
C VAL A 67 -7.44 5.00 9.12
N VAL A 68 -7.48 4.94 10.44
CA VAL A 68 -8.71 4.94 11.23
C VAL A 68 -8.71 6.12 12.19
N ASN A 69 -9.69 6.99 12.08
CA ASN A 69 -9.83 8.20 12.92
C ASN A 69 -8.56 9.07 13.00
N GLY A 70 -7.79 9.13 11.88
CA GLY A 70 -6.55 9.90 11.80
C GLY A 70 -5.30 9.20 12.35
N THR A 71 -5.44 8.01 12.94
CA THR A 71 -4.33 7.14 13.33
C THR A 71 -3.94 6.26 12.14
N VAL A 72 -2.64 6.23 11.85
CA VAL A 72 -2.06 5.43 10.75
C VAL A 72 -1.57 4.11 11.30
N TYR A 73 -2.01 3.01 10.70
CA TYR A 73 -1.55 1.65 10.98
C TYR A 73 -0.86 1.10 9.73
N THR A 74 0.30 0.50 9.89
CA THR A 74 1.10 -0.01 8.77
C THR A 74 1.67 -1.37 9.12
N SER A 75 1.53 -2.36 8.25
CA SER A 75 2.23 -3.66 8.38
C SER A 75 3.56 -3.66 7.64
N GLY A 76 4.41 -4.63 7.94
CA GLY A 76 5.66 -4.81 7.23
C GLY A 76 6.65 -5.74 7.90
N THR A 77 7.91 -5.56 7.50
CA THR A 77 9.05 -6.37 7.94
C THR A 77 10.12 -5.47 8.54
N GLY A 78 10.68 -5.89 9.64
CA GLY A 78 11.80 -5.23 10.30
C GLY A 78 13.15 -5.51 9.63
N GLU A 79 14.18 -4.78 10.05
CA GLU A 79 15.56 -4.95 9.55
C GLU A 79 16.13 -6.37 9.85
N ALA A 80 15.62 -7.05 10.87
CA ALA A 80 16.00 -8.42 11.23
C ALA A 80 15.18 -9.50 10.48
N SER A 81 14.39 -9.12 9.48
CA SER A 81 13.47 -10.01 8.74
C SER A 81 12.37 -10.60 9.63
N ASP A 82 11.88 -9.83 10.58
CA ASP A 82 10.82 -10.15 11.51
C ASP A 82 9.54 -9.41 11.14
N ALA A 83 8.40 -10.07 11.23
CA ALA A 83 7.11 -9.45 11.01
C ALA A 83 6.84 -8.36 12.08
N CYS A 84 6.34 -7.23 11.66
CA CYS A 84 6.00 -6.14 12.57
C CYS A 84 4.88 -5.26 12.00
N TYR A 85 4.36 -4.39 12.85
CA TYR A 85 3.47 -3.31 12.42
C TYR A 85 3.79 -2.03 13.18
N TRP A 86 3.26 -0.92 12.68
CA TRP A 86 3.40 0.38 13.34
C TRP A 86 2.03 1.02 13.57
N ILE A 87 1.88 1.67 14.71
CA ILE A 87 0.81 2.64 14.97
C ILE A 87 1.45 4.01 14.95
N ASN A 88 1.15 4.80 13.93
CA ASN A 88 1.88 5.99 13.55
C ASN A 88 3.37 5.65 13.30
N GLN A 89 4.27 6.05 14.20
CA GLN A 89 5.71 5.73 14.12
C GLN A 89 6.18 4.81 15.25
N THR A 90 5.26 4.31 16.08
CA THR A 90 5.58 3.36 17.15
C THR A 90 5.52 1.95 16.59
N ARG A 91 6.65 1.25 16.63
CA ARG A 91 6.79 -0.13 16.16
C ARG A 91 6.30 -1.13 17.21
N TYR A 92 5.69 -2.20 16.74
CA TYR A 92 5.25 -3.38 17.50
C TYR A 92 5.77 -4.62 16.77
N ASP A 93 6.64 -5.38 17.44
CA ASP A 93 7.15 -6.63 16.92
C ASP A 93 6.11 -7.73 17.06
N LEU A 94 5.98 -8.56 16.04
CA LEU A 94 5.11 -9.72 16.03
C LEU A 94 5.92 -10.98 16.34
N PRO A 95 5.38 -11.92 17.13
CA PRO A 95 6.08 -13.15 17.43
C PRO A 95 6.30 -14.01 16.18
N GLY A 96 7.42 -14.69 16.14
CA GLY A 96 7.89 -15.51 15.04
C GLY A 96 9.30 -15.11 14.64
N GLU A 97 10.12 -16.07 14.23
CA GLU A 97 11.42 -15.82 13.60
C GLU A 97 11.23 -15.93 12.09
N TRP A 98 11.76 -15.00 11.30
CA TRP A 98 11.64 -14.99 9.84
C TRP A 98 10.19 -14.96 9.36
N GLY A 99 9.65 -13.77 9.21
CA GLY A 99 8.28 -13.59 8.75
C GLY A 99 8.04 -12.19 8.21
N GLU A 100 6.91 -12.04 7.55
CA GLU A 100 6.46 -10.76 6.99
C GLU A 100 5.02 -10.48 7.39
N GLY A 101 4.73 -9.24 7.75
CA GLY A 101 3.37 -8.73 7.87
C GLY A 101 2.94 -8.15 6.53
N GLU A 102 2.01 -8.82 5.84
CA GLU A 102 1.62 -8.50 4.47
C GLU A 102 0.46 -7.50 4.40
N SER A 103 -0.53 -7.66 5.25
CA SER A 103 -1.73 -6.80 5.22
C SER A 103 -2.24 -6.53 6.62
N ILE A 104 -2.85 -5.36 6.83
CA ILE A 104 -3.32 -4.89 8.12
C ILE A 104 -4.78 -4.46 8.07
N ALA A 105 -5.56 -4.83 9.07
CA ALA A 105 -6.93 -4.38 9.29
C ALA A 105 -7.14 -3.96 10.74
N VAL A 106 -8.07 -3.06 10.96
CA VAL A 106 -8.42 -2.55 12.30
C VAL A 106 -9.93 -2.59 12.48
N ASP A 107 -10.38 -3.15 13.60
CA ASP A 107 -11.79 -3.16 13.99
C ASP A 107 -11.91 -2.72 15.47
N GLY A 108 -12.44 -1.53 15.68
CA GLY A 108 -12.45 -0.88 16.98
C GLY A 108 -11.02 -0.64 17.49
N ASP A 109 -10.69 -1.27 18.62
CA ASP A 109 -9.35 -1.21 19.23
C ASP A 109 -8.45 -2.39 18.81
N ASP A 110 -8.99 -3.36 18.08
CA ASP A 110 -8.27 -4.56 17.66
C ASP A 110 -7.50 -4.33 16.35
N VAL A 111 -6.22 -4.69 16.37
CA VAL A 111 -5.33 -4.67 15.21
C VAL A 111 -5.09 -6.10 14.73
N TYR A 112 -5.26 -6.31 13.44
CA TYR A 112 -5.06 -7.60 12.78
C TYR A 112 -4.01 -7.44 11.69
N VAL A 113 -3.01 -8.32 11.67
CA VAL A 113 -1.99 -8.38 10.62
C VAL A 113 -2.01 -9.77 10.01
N ALA A 114 -2.17 -9.89 8.71
CA ALA A 114 -1.96 -11.14 7.99
C ALA A 114 -0.54 -11.24 7.48
N GLY A 115 -0.04 -12.46 7.34
CA GLY A 115 1.28 -12.69 6.80
C GLY A 115 1.70 -14.15 6.87
N TRP A 116 2.99 -14.34 7.01
CA TRP A 116 3.60 -15.66 7.10
C TRP A 116 4.84 -15.62 8.02
N PHE A 117 5.23 -16.79 8.49
CA PHE A 117 6.49 -17.03 9.18
C PHE A 117 6.91 -18.48 8.92
N ASP A 118 8.02 -18.93 9.47
CA ASP A 118 8.66 -20.24 9.21
C ASP A 118 7.72 -21.44 9.02
N ASN A 119 6.55 -21.43 9.65
CA ASN A 119 5.59 -22.54 9.65
C ASN A 119 4.38 -22.32 8.73
N GLY A 120 4.38 -21.31 7.87
CA GLY A 120 3.35 -21.03 6.89
C GLY A 120 2.50 -19.82 7.20
N SER A 121 1.32 -19.73 6.58
CA SER A 121 0.43 -18.58 6.73
C SER A 121 -0.15 -18.46 8.14
N CYS A 122 -0.22 -17.24 8.61
CA CYS A 122 -0.80 -16.88 9.90
C CYS A 122 -1.47 -15.51 9.82
N TYR A 123 -2.13 -15.15 10.90
CA TYR A 123 -2.40 -13.75 11.21
C TYR A 123 -2.13 -13.51 12.71
N TRP A 124 -1.93 -12.26 13.05
CA TRP A 124 -1.78 -11.82 14.44
C TRP A 124 -2.96 -10.91 14.80
N LYS A 125 -3.51 -11.11 16.00
CA LYS A 125 -4.49 -10.21 16.57
C LYS A 125 -3.90 -9.60 17.83
N ASN A 126 -3.71 -8.29 17.85
CA ASN A 126 -3.10 -7.55 18.97
C ASN A 126 -1.73 -8.11 19.40
N GLY A 127 -0.98 -8.69 18.46
CA GLY A 127 0.28 -9.36 18.72
C GLY A 127 0.19 -10.86 19.02
N ASP A 128 -0.99 -11.40 19.28
CA ASP A 128 -1.19 -12.85 19.49
C ASP A 128 -1.28 -13.57 18.12
N GLN A 129 -0.39 -14.54 17.90
CA GLN A 129 -0.30 -15.28 16.66
C GLN A 129 -1.34 -16.41 16.57
N ILE A 130 -2.04 -16.45 15.42
CA ILE A 130 -3.01 -17.49 15.07
C ILE A 130 -2.56 -18.17 13.77
N ASN A 131 -2.17 -19.42 13.86
CA ASN A 131 -1.72 -20.21 12.72
C ASN A 131 -2.91 -20.70 11.89
N LEU A 132 -2.84 -20.52 10.56
CA LEU A 132 -3.89 -20.95 9.65
C LEU A 132 -3.60 -22.33 9.06
N THR A 133 -2.37 -22.57 8.73
CA THR A 133 -1.90 -23.83 8.16
C THR A 133 -0.54 -24.19 8.74
N ILE A 134 -0.23 -25.48 8.70
CA ILE A 134 1.09 -26.00 9.02
C ILE A 134 1.91 -26.30 7.74
N ASN A 135 1.39 -25.89 6.57
CA ASN A 135 2.08 -26.05 5.31
C ASN A 135 3.03 -24.86 5.11
N ARG A 136 4.33 -25.13 5.01
CA ARG A 136 5.39 -24.13 4.91
C ARG A 136 5.37 -23.28 3.63
N ASP A 137 4.59 -23.71 2.63
CA ASP A 137 4.52 -23.02 1.33
C ASP A 137 3.32 -22.09 1.20
N SER A 138 2.58 -21.85 2.31
CA SER A 138 1.41 -20.96 2.30
C SER A 138 1.75 -19.58 2.85
N GLN A 139 1.17 -18.56 2.25
CA GLN A 139 1.27 -17.14 2.67
C GLN A 139 -0.13 -16.51 2.68
N ALA A 140 -0.37 -15.59 3.60
CA ALA A 140 -1.60 -14.81 3.64
C ALA A 140 -1.27 -13.35 3.24
N PHE A 141 -1.76 -12.93 2.08
CA PHE A 141 -1.44 -11.63 1.48
C PHE A 141 -2.47 -10.54 1.75
N ALA A 142 -3.66 -10.93 2.23
CA ALA A 142 -4.73 -9.97 2.46
C ALA A 142 -5.54 -10.34 3.71
N ILE A 143 -6.02 -9.32 4.41
CA ILE A 143 -6.92 -9.48 5.55
C ILE A 143 -8.09 -8.49 5.47
N GLY A 144 -9.27 -8.92 5.84
CA GLY A 144 -10.44 -8.08 5.99
C GLY A 144 -11.29 -8.53 7.17
N ILE A 145 -11.91 -7.57 7.83
CA ILE A 145 -12.78 -7.81 8.98
C ILE A 145 -14.19 -7.35 8.65
N ARG A 146 -15.18 -8.15 8.97
CA ARG A 146 -16.59 -7.74 8.91
C ARG A 146 -17.09 -7.25 10.26
N ASN A 147 -18.16 -6.45 10.22
CA ASN A 147 -18.80 -5.85 11.40
C ASN A 147 -19.29 -6.86 12.46
N ASN A 148 -19.31 -8.16 12.17
CA ASN A 148 -19.64 -9.26 13.11
C ASN A 148 -18.40 -9.92 13.71
N GLY A 149 -17.19 -9.39 13.43
CA GLY A 149 -15.91 -9.93 13.90
C GLY A 149 -15.34 -11.09 13.08
N ASP A 150 -15.97 -11.47 11.96
CA ASP A 150 -15.42 -12.49 11.06
C ASP A 150 -14.16 -11.98 10.38
N VAL A 151 -13.09 -12.79 10.41
CA VAL A 151 -11.81 -12.53 9.77
C VAL A 151 -11.74 -13.25 8.43
N TYR A 152 -11.45 -12.53 7.37
CA TYR A 152 -11.26 -13.04 6.01
C TYR A 152 -9.81 -12.88 5.60
N LEU A 153 -9.23 -13.93 5.07
CA LEU A 153 -7.84 -13.97 4.61
C LEU A 153 -7.80 -14.44 3.16
N GLY A 154 -6.89 -13.85 2.41
CA GLY A 154 -6.58 -14.23 1.03
C GLY A 154 -5.08 -14.50 0.88
N GLY A 155 -4.72 -15.54 0.10
CA GLY A 155 -3.35 -15.94 -0.15
C GLY A 155 -3.21 -16.86 -1.34
#